data_b4c1ca2fa8c9282d0e3f9e597f0e05ab
#
_entry.id   b4c1ca2fa8c9282d0e3f9e597f0e05ab
#
_cell.length_a   1.000
_cell.length_b   1.000
_cell.length_c   1.000
_cell.angle_alpha   90.00
_cell.angle_beta   90.00
_cell.angle_gamma   90.00
#
_symmetry.space_group_name_H-M   'P 1'
#
loop_
_entity.id
_entity.type
_entity.pdbx_description
1 polymer ?
#
loop_
_entity_poly.entity_id
_entity_poly.type
_entity_poly.pdbx_seq_one_letter_code
_entity_poly.pdbx_strand_id
1 'polypeptide(L)'
;LEYLKIIKILTQQYIHENKNKTCSFEFTLNSFFVFLTIPELVGQNNDSLKLAKESLHFGFYSTNGDIKVLDSLATTLENNYSRITNHLGIQINKKINVKVFPNVKAFHAAINLPDAPDWVVGKGSANELMMVSPLNPGSSYTYESLMQIIVHEFVHLAVYYTRADKGMAGFSKWLSEGYACYEAGQINEYIRKSIESSLSEKVPPTWTQLERASEIEFGNMNGYGLSITIVEFLIVRYGINKLVLLIKELENIETIYGLSKDALEKQWIQYLKHEQIE
;
A
#
# COMPACT_ATOMS: atom_id res chain seq x y z
N LEU A 1 -5.30 -17.46 11.44
CA LEU A 1 -4.23 -18.32 12.02
C LEU A 1 -3.36 -18.97 10.94
N GLU A 2 -3.91 -19.41 9.80
CA GLU A 2 -3.12 -19.98 8.70
C GLU A 2 -2.28 -18.93 7.97
N TYR A 3 -2.80 -17.74 7.75
CA TYR A 3 -2.10 -16.66 7.03
C TYR A 3 -0.85 -16.17 7.77
N LEU A 4 -0.93 -16.01 9.11
CA LEU A 4 0.25 -15.70 9.94
C LEU A 4 1.22 -16.88 10.05
N LYS A 5 0.72 -18.11 9.99
CA LYS A 5 1.58 -19.30 9.87
C LYS A 5 2.31 -19.32 8.54
N ILE A 6 1.64 -18.96 7.44
CA ILE A 6 2.23 -18.91 6.10
C ILE A 6 3.31 -17.80 6.04
N ILE A 7 3.03 -16.60 6.52
CA ILE A 7 4.02 -15.52 6.60
C ILE A 7 5.21 -15.94 7.49
N LYS A 8 4.95 -16.55 8.63
CA LYS A 8 6.00 -17.01 9.56
C LYS A 8 6.84 -18.16 8.99
N ILE A 9 6.20 -19.08 8.25
CA ILE A 9 6.88 -20.22 7.60
C ILE A 9 7.71 -19.71 6.42
N LEU A 10 7.18 -18.83 5.57
CA LEU A 10 7.88 -18.28 4.43
C LEU A 10 9.06 -17.38 4.85
N THR A 11 8.90 -16.61 5.93
CA THR A 11 10.00 -15.81 6.49
C THR A 11 11.10 -16.70 7.08
N GLN A 12 10.75 -17.80 7.74
CA GLN A 12 11.75 -18.75 8.28
C GLN A 12 12.44 -19.55 7.17
N GLN A 13 11.75 -19.93 6.12
CA GLN A 13 12.34 -20.62 4.97
C GLN A 13 13.31 -19.70 4.22
N TYR A 14 12.94 -18.46 3.95
CA TYR A 14 13.80 -17.46 3.32
C TYR A 14 15.06 -17.15 4.13
N ILE A 15 14.95 -17.05 5.45
CA ILE A 15 16.09 -16.86 6.37
C ILE A 15 16.99 -18.10 6.39
N HIS A 16 16.44 -19.30 6.26
CA HIS A 16 17.22 -20.54 6.29
C HIS A 16 17.99 -20.78 4.98
N GLU A 17 17.40 -20.45 3.85
CA GLU A 17 18.00 -20.60 2.52
C GLU A 17 19.10 -19.56 2.24
N ASN A 18 19.06 -18.39 2.85
CA ASN A 18 20.02 -17.30 2.60
C ASN A 18 21.11 -17.14 3.66
N LYS A 19 21.19 -17.98 4.67
CA LYS A 19 22.27 -17.94 5.70
C LYS A 19 23.68 -18.24 5.16
N ASN A 20 23.82 -18.74 3.94
CA ASN A 20 25.11 -19.15 3.38
C ASN A 20 25.59 -18.29 2.18
N LYS A 21 24.99 -17.15 1.91
CA LYS A 21 25.49 -16.22 0.89
C LYS A 21 25.91 -14.89 1.54
N THR A 22 27.14 -14.84 2.03
CA THR A 22 27.84 -13.59 2.29
C THR A 22 28.14 -12.91 0.95
N CYS A 23 27.32 -11.97 0.55
CA CYS A 23 27.68 -10.97 -0.44
C CYS A 23 27.23 -9.61 0.14
N SER A 24 28.21 -8.77 0.45
CA SER A 24 28.03 -7.40 0.88
C SER A 24 27.39 -6.59 -0.25
N PHE A 25 26.09 -6.34 -0.15
CA PHE A 25 25.39 -5.32 -0.91
C PHE A 25 24.78 -4.36 0.08
N GLU A 26 25.39 -3.20 0.22
CA GLU A 26 24.76 -2.05 0.86
C GLU A 26 23.61 -1.59 -0.04
N PHE A 27 22.39 -1.97 0.32
CA PHE A 27 21.18 -1.40 -0.24
C PHE A 27 20.72 -0.25 0.66
N THR A 28 21.11 0.96 0.30
CA THR A 28 20.40 2.15 0.70
C THR A 28 19.09 2.21 -0.08
N LEU A 29 18.02 1.60 0.47
CA LEU A 29 16.67 1.71 -0.07
C LEU A 29 16.02 3.00 0.45
N ASN A 30 16.28 4.09 -0.25
CA ASN A 30 15.38 5.24 -0.26
C ASN A 30 14.09 4.83 -1.00
N SER A 31 12.94 5.17 -0.40
CA SER A 31 11.59 5.07 -0.96
C SER A 31 11.55 5.06 -2.48
N PHE A 32 11.14 3.94 -3.09
CA PHE A 32 11.20 3.74 -4.52
C PHE A 32 10.18 4.58 -5.29
N PHE A 33 10.52 5.85 -5.53
CA PHE A 33 10.15 6.52 -6.76
C PHE A 33 11.40 6.63 -7.64
N VAL A 34 11.78 5.53 -8.28
CA VAL A 34 12.84 5.58 -9.28
C VAL A 34 12.22 5.98 -10.61
N PHE A 35 12.46 7.23 -11.01
CA PHE A 35 12.31 7.64 -12.39
C PHE A 35 13.45 6.99 -13.20
N LEU A 36 13.21 5.82 -13.76
CA LEU A 36 14.05 5.24 -14.79
C LEU A 36 13.33 5.37 -16.13
N THR A 37 13.85 6.24 -16.98
CA THR A 37 13.62 6.15 -18.41
C THR A 37 14.35 4.90 -18.91
N ILE A 38 13.62 3.83 -19.23
CA ILE A 38 14.17 2.60 -19.77
C ILE A 38 13.89 2.56 -21.27
N PRO A 39 14.91 2.29 -22.12
CA PRO A 39 14.65 1.99 -23.53
C PRO A 39 13.92 0.64 -23.64
N GLU A 40 12.92 0.59 -24.52
CA GLU A 40 12.18 -0.62 -24.86
C GLU A 40 13.13 -1.73 -25.31
N LEU A 41 13.24 -2.80 -24.51
CA LEU A 41 13.80 -4.07 -24.95
C LEU A 41 12.63 -5.02 -25.23
N VAL A 42 12.40 -5.20 -26.53
CA VAL A 42 11.41 -6.12 -27.09
C VAL A 42 11.85 -7.55 -26.81
N GLY A 43 11.12 -8.23 -25.94
CA GLY A 43 11.15 -9.68 -25.75
C GLY A 43 9.76 -10.25 -26.04
N GLN A 44 9.65 -11.01 -27.11
CA GLN A 44 8.42 -11.60 -27.64
C GLN A 44 7.78 -12.58 -26.65
N ASN A 45 6.57 -12.23 -26.18
CA ASN A 45 5.48 -13.17 -25.91
C ASN A 45 4.16 -12.46 -26.21
N ASN A 46 3.31 -13.10 -27.00
CA ASN A 46 2.10 -12.56 -27.67
C ASN A 46 0.91 -12.21 -26.76
N ASP A 47 1.12 -11.96 -25.45
CA ASP A 47 0.12 -11.47 -24.51
C ASP A 47 0.39 -10.04 -24.05
N SER A 48 0.64 -9.15 -25.00
CA SER A 48 0.74 -7.72 -24.71
C SER A 48 -0.60 -7.22 -24.18
N LEU A 49 -0.56 -6.49 -23.05
CA LEU A 49 -1.72 -5.80 -22.52
C LEU A 49 -2.23 -4.79 -23.56
N LYS A 50 -3.54 -4.81 -23.82
CA LYS A 50 -4.21 -3.88 -24.75
C LYS A 50 -5.26 -3.09 -23.98
N LEU A 51 -5.50 -1.85 -24.41
CA LEU A 51 -6.62 -1.08 -23.91
C LEU A 51 -7.91 -1.85 -24.22
N ALA A 52 -8.55 -2.40 -23.19
CA ALA A 52 -9.72 -3.26 -23.31
C ALA A 52 -10.99 -2.61 -22.77
N LYS A 53 -10.86 -1.57 -21.92
CA LYS A 53 -11.99 -0.84 -21.36
C LYS A 53 -11.56 0.58 -20.96
N GLU A 54 -12.51 1.51 -21.02
CA GLU A 54 -12.38 2.84 -20.45
C GLU A 54 -13.58 3.14 -19.53
N SER A 55 -13.34 3.91 -18.48
CA SER A 55 -14.34 4.56 -17.65
C SER A 55 -14.11 6.07 -17.63
N LEU A 56 -14.79 6.82 -16.77
CA LEU A 56 -14.65 8.28 -16.72
C LEU A 56 -13.21 8.71 -16.42
N HIS A 57 -12.58 8.10 -15.41
CA HIS A 57 -11.25 8.49 -14.91
C HIS A 57 -10.15 7.48 -15.25
N PHE A 58 -10.49 6.25 -15.72
CA PHE A 58 -9.52 5.16 -15.90
C PHE A 58 -9.55 4.54 -17.29
N GLY A 59 -8.36 4.12 -17.78
CA GLY A 59 -8.20 3.29 -18.96
C GLY A 59 -7.57 1.95 -18.56
N PHE A 60 -8.24 0.82 -18.86
CA PHE A 60 -7.86 -0.52 -18.42
C PHE A 60 -7.17 -1.29 -19.53
N TYR A 61 -5.96 -1.76 -19.24
CA TYR A 61 -5.14 -2.57 -20.13
C TYR A 61 -5.06 -3.99 -19.58
N SER A 62 -5.44 -4.98 -20.36
CA SER A 62 -5.44 -6.38 -19.95
C SER A 62 -5.18 -7.33 -21.11
N THR A 63 -4.99 -8.61 -20.81
CA THR A 63 -5.10 -9.70 -21.76
C THR A 63 -6.57 -10.03 -22.04
N ASN A 64 -6.85 -10.79 -23.09
CA ASN A 64 -8.22 -11.23 -23.39
C ASN A 64 -8.85 -12.09 -22.27
N GLY A 65 -8.02 -12.82 -21.52
CA GLY A 65 -8.49 -13.67 -20.39
C GLY A 65 -9.05 -12.86 -19.21
N ASP A 66 -8.63 -11.61 -19.07
CA ASP A 66 -8.97 -10.78 -17.92
C ASP A 66 -10.09 -9.76 -18.19
N ILE A 67 -10.62 -9.68 -19.42
CA ILE A 67 -11.67 -8.70 -19.80
C ILE A 67 -12.87 -8.74 -18.86
N LYS A 68 -13.27 -9.93 -18.41
CA LYS A 68 -14.47 -10.13 -17.57
C LYS A 68 -14.38 -9.50 -16.18
N VAL A 69 -13.17 -9.16 -15.69
CA VAL A 69 -13.02 -8.50 -14.38
C VAL A 69 -13.00 -6.97 -14.49
N LEU A 70 -12.82 -6.41 -15.70
CA LEU A 70 -12.62 -4.98 -15.88
C LEU A 70 -13.84 -4.14 -15.51
N ASP A 71 -15.06 -4.69 -15.62
CA ASP A 71 -16.27 -3.99 -15.16
C ASP A 71 -16.27 -3.80 -13.64
N SER A 72 -15.91 -4.84 -12.91
CA SER A 72 -15.81 -4.77 -11.45
C SER A 72 -14.70 -3.83 -11.00
N LEU A 73 -13.51 -3.88 -11.64
CA LEU A 73 -12.41 -2.98 -11.34
C LEU A 73 -12.77 -1.52 -11.62
N ALA A 74 -13.41 -1.24 -12.77
CA ALA A 74 -13.87 0.10 -13.12
C ALA A 74 -14.87 0.63 -12.11
N THR A 75 -15.88 -0.17 -11.76
CA THR A 75 -16.89 0.21 -10.75
C THR A 75 -16.24 0.48 -9.40
N THR A 76 -15.31 -0.37 -8.96
CA THR A 76 -14.61 -0.21 -7.68
C THR A 76 -13.80 1.09 -7.65
N LEU A 77 -13.01 1.36 -8.68
CA LEU A 77 -12.18 2.57 -8.73
C LEU A 77 -13.03 3.84 -8.85
N GLU A 78 -14.05 3.85 -9.74
CA GLU A 78 -14.91 5.02 -9.92
C GLU A 78 -15.71 5.36 -8.64
N ASN A 79 -16.22 4.36 -7.93
CA ASN A 79 -16.92 4.55 -6.66
C ASN A 79 -16.04 5.17 -5.57
N ASN A 80 -14.73 4.97 -5.62
CA ASN A 80 -13.78 5.50 -4.64
C ASN A 80 -13.10 6.80 -5.11
N TYR A 81 -13.11 7.11 -6.41
CA TYR A 81 -12.37 8.23 -6.99
C TYR A 81 -12.73 9.57 -6.32
N SER A 82 -14.01 9.95 -6.34
CA SER A 82 -14.46 11.25 -5.80
C SER A 82 -14.22 11.36 -4.30
N ARG A 83 -14.41 10.29 -3.54
CA ARG A 83 -14.17 10.30 -2.09
C ARG A 83 -12.71 10.58 -1.78
N ILE A 84 -11.78 9.84 -2.40
CA ILE A 84 -10.34 9.96 -2.15
C ILE A 84 -9.81 11.32 -2.64
N THR A 85 -10.17 11.74 -3.86
CA THR A 85 -9.71 13.03 -4.41
C THR A 85 -10.26 14.23 -3.65
N ASN A 86 -11.52 14.16 -3.17
CA ASN A 86 -12.12 15.22 -2.33
C ASN A 86 -11.47 15.30 -0.96
N HIS A 87 -11.18 14.18 -0.30
CA HIS A 87 -10.44 14.17 0.97
C HIS A 87 -9.09 14.87 0.81
N LEU A 88 -8.35 14.57 -0.24
CA LEU A 88 -7.04 15.15 -0.52
C LEU A 88 -7.12 16.58 -1.10
N GLY A 89 -8.30 17.02 -1.57
CA GLY A 89 -8.50 18.33 -2.20
C GLY A 89 -7.73 18.48 -3.52
N ILE A 90 -7.71 17.42 -4.34
CA ILE A 90 -7.01 17.39 -5.63
C ILE A 90 -7.96 17.11 -6.80
N GLN A 91 -7.49 17.44 -8.00
CA GLN A 91 -8.09 17.05 -9.27
C GLN A 91 -7.04 16.39 -10.15
N ILE A 92 -7.39 15.24 -10.74
CA ILE A 92 -6.51 14.53 -11.68
C ILE A 92 -7.11 14.70 -13.07
N ASN A 93 -6.53 15.59 -13.87
CA ASN A 93 -7.06 16.03 -15.17
C ASN A 93 -6.72 15.10 -16.34
N LYS A 94 -6.24 13.89 -16.07
CA LYS A 94 -5.93 12.89 -17.11
C LYS A 94 -6.43 11.52 -16.68
N LYS A 95 -6.70 10.67 -17.66
CA LYS A 95 -7.02 9.26 -17.38
C LYS A 95 -5.83 8.55 -16.76
N ILE A 96 -6.13 7.75 -15.76
CA ILE A 96 -5.18 6.90 -15.07
C ILE A 96 -5.17 5.54 -15.74
N ASN A 97 -4.00 5.09 -16.18
CA ASN A 97 -3.87 3.77 -16.78
C ASN A 97 -3.87 2.70 -15.68
N VAL A 98 -4.68 1.65 -15.85
CA VAL A 98 -4.74 0.49 -14.98
C VAL A 98 -4.30 -0.73 -15.78
N LYS A 99 -3.14 -1.30 -15.45
CA LYS A 99 -2.58 -2.47 -16.09
C LYS A 99 -2.85 -3.72 -15.27
N VAL A 100 -3.62 -4.66 -15.82
CA VAL A 100 -4.03 -5.90 -15.17
C VAL A 100 -3.23 -7.05 -15.78
N PHE A 101 -2.35 -7.65 -14.99
CA PHE A 101 -1.47 -8.74 -15.42
C PHE A 101 -2.09 -10.10 -15.11
N PRO A 102 -1.98 -11.10 -16.01
CA PRO A 102 -2.73 -12.36 -15.88
C PRO A 102 -2.34 -13.21 -14.66
N ASN A 103 -1.16 -12.98 -14.09
CA ASN A 103 -0.68 -13.71 -12.91
C ASN A 103 0.48 -12.97 -12.24
N VAL A 104 0.86 -13.42 -11.04
CA VAL A 104 1.95 -12.86 -10.22
C VAL A 104 3.28 -12.81 -11.00
N LYS A 105 3.63 -13.88 -11.73
CA LYS A 105 4.88 -13.96 -12.49
C LYS A 105 4.96 -12.88 -13.58
N ALA A 106 3.88 -12.68 -14.33
CA ALA A 106 3.81 -11.65 -15.36
C ALA A 106 3.90 -10.24 -14.76
N PHE A 107 3.24 -10.02 -13.63
CA PHE A 107 3.31 -8.76 -12.89
C PHE A 107 4.74 -8.49 -12.37
N HIS A 108 5.38 -9.46 -11.70
CA HIS A 108 6.75 -9.30 -11.19
C HIS A 108 7.75 -9.01 -12.31
N ALA A 109 7.61 -9.67 -13.47
CA ALA A 109 8.44 -9.37 -14.63
C ALA A 109 8.23 -7.92 -15.12
N ALA A 110 6.98 -7.45 -15.16
CA ALA A 110 6.65 -6.10 -15.62
C ALA A 110 7.15 -4.98 -14.68
N ILE A 111 7.24 -5.24 -13.38
CA ILE A 111 7.81 -4.29 -12.41
C ILE A 111 9.34 -4.43 -12.24
N ASN A 112 10.00 -5.27 -13.06
CA ASN A 112 11.43 -5.60 -13.00
C ASN A 112 11.90 -6.21 -11.66
N LEU A 113 11.05 -6.97 -11.00
CA LEU A 113 11.33 -7.68 -9.75
C LEU A 113 10.89 -9.15 -9.88
N PRO A 114 11.55 -9.97 -10.71
CA PRO A 114 11.12 -11.35 -10.99
C PRO A 114 11.13 -12.26 -9.77
N ASP A 115 11.95 -11.94 -8.78
CA ASP A 115 12.10 -12.69 -7.52
C ASP A 115 11.35 -12.02 -6.35
N ALA A 116 10.42 -11.09 -6.64
CA ALA A 116 9.62 -10.48 -5.60
C ALA A 116 8.77 -11.54 -4.87
N PRO A 117 8.52 -11.37 -3.56
CA PRO A 117 7.63 -12.26 -2.83
C PRO A 117 6.20 -12.24 -3.42
N ASP A 118 5.50 -13.38 -3.34
CA ASP A 118 4.13 -13.56 -3.88
C ASP A 118 3.07 -12.59 -3.31
N TRP A 119 3.39 -11.92 -2.21
CA TRP A 119 2.51 -10.89 -1.65
C TRP A 119 2.65 -9.52 -2.34
N VAL A 120 3.61 -9.32 -3.23
CA VAL A 120 3.74 -8.12 -4.06
C VAL A 120 2.84 -8.27 -5.27
N VAL A 121 1.65 -7.69 -5.23
CA VAL A 121 0.57 -7.89 -6.24
C VAL A 121 0.00 -6.60 -6.81
N GLY A 122 0.41 -5.45 -6.30
CA GLY A 122 0.02 -4.13 -6.75
C GLY A 122 1.19 -3.16 -6.78
N LYS A 123 1.06 -2.11 -7.56
CA LYS A 123 2.02 -0.99 -7.61
C LYS A 123 1.33 0.24 -8.18
N GLY A 124 1.30 1.32 -7.40
CA GLY A 124 0.94 2.66 -7.88
C GLY A 124 2.17 3.45 -8.33
N SER A 125 2.02 4.28 -9.35
CA SER A 125 3.01 5.25 -9.79
C SER A 125 2.33 6.55 -10.21
N ALA A 126 3.10 7.59 -10.55
CA ALA A 126 2.56 8.90 -10.93
C ALA A 126 1.53 8.87 -12.07
N ASN A 127 1.53 7.87 -12.91
CA ASN A 127 0.73 7.82 -14.12
C ASN A 127 -0.09 6.56 -14.30
N GLU A 128 0.16 5.52 -13.51
CA GLU A 128 -0.46 4.23 -13.73
C GLU A 128 -0.57 3.42 -12.44
N LEU A 129 -1.55 2.56 -12.44
CA LEU A 129 -1.75 1.49 -11.48
C LEU A 129 -1.44 0.17 -12.17
N MET A 130 -0.74 -0.70 -11.51
CA MET A 130 -0.41 -2.04 -11.99
C MET A 130 -0.88 -3.05 -10.94
N MET A 131 -1.48 -4.14 -11.37
CA MET A 131 -1.93 -5.18 -10.44
C MET A 131 -1.97 -6.56 -11.08
N VAL A 132 -1.94 -7.56 -10.25
CA VAL A 132 -2.27 -8.93 -10.63
C VAL A 132 -3.78 -9.05 -10.83
N SER A 133 -4.21 -9.83 -11.82
CA SER A 133 -5.63 -10.08 -12.09
C SER A 133 -6.33 -10.71 -10.88
N PRO A 134 -7.46 -10.15 -10.43
CA PRO A 134 -8.30 -10.77 -9.41
C PRO A 134 -8.81 -12.18 -9.77
N LEU A 135 -8.78 -12.53 -11.06
CA LEU A 135 -9.16 -13.87 -11.53
C LEU A 135 -8.09 -14.93 -11.27
N ASN A 136 -6.86 -14.51 -11.01
CA ASN A 136 -5.73 -15.36 -10.69
C ASN A 136 -4.85 -14.75 -9.59
N PRO A 137 -5.38 -14.60 -8.36
CA PRO A 137 -4.79 -13.80 -7.29
C PRO A 137 -3.51 -14.39 -6.68
N GLY A 138 -3.09 -15.58 -7.13
CA GLY A 138 -1.99 -16.32 -6.50
C GLY A 138 -2.41 -16.99 -5.18
N SER A 139 -1.41 -17.35 -4.36
CA SER A 139 -1.65 -18.08 -3.10
C SER A 139 -1.93 -17.19 -1.89
N SER A 140 -1.55 -15.91 -1.98
CA SER A 140 -1.56 -14.98 -0.83
C SER A 140 -2.84 -14.13 -0.72
N TYR A 141 -3.65 -14.06 -1.79
CA TYR A 141 -4.80 -13.19 -1.87
C TYR A 141 -6.06 -13.89 -2.37
N THR A 142 -7.19 -13.22 -2.19
CA THR A 142 -8.48 -13.58 -2.78
C THR A 142 -8.88 -12.55 -3.84
N TYR A 143 -9.95 -12.85 -4.59
CA TYR A 143 -10.56 -11.89 -5.50
C TYR A 143 -10.89 -10.57 -4.80
N GLU A 144 -11.56 -10.64 -3.66
CA GLU A 144 -12.02 -9.50 -2.87
C GLU A 144 -10.86 -8.67 -2.34
N SER A 145 -9.81 -9.32 -1.85
CA SER A 145 -8.64 -8.59 -1.35
C SER A 145 -7.91 -7.83 -2.46
N LEU A 146 -7.82 -8.39 -3.68
CA LEU A 146 -7.26 -7.67 -4.82
C LEU A 146 -8.14 -6.49 -5.28
N MET A 147 -9.45 -6.56 -5.09
CA MET A 147 -10.34 -5.41 -5.32
C MET A 147 -10.09 -4.27 -4.32
N GLN A 148 -9.65 -4.57 -3.09
CA GLN A 148 -9.20 -3.54 -2.14
C GLN A 148 -7.79 -3.04 -2.47
N ILE A 149 -6.89 -3.91 -2.91
CA ILE A 149 -5.52 -3.54 -3.29
C ILE A 149 -5.51 -2.49 -4.40
N ILE A 150 -6.37 -2.59 -5.42
CA ILE A 150 -6.36 -1.58 -6.49
C ILE A 150 -6.79 -0.20 -5.99
N VAL A 151 -7.67 -0.11 -4.99
CA VAL A 151 -8.02 1.14 -4.32
C VAL A 151 -6.84 1.67 -3.50
N HIS A 152 -6.15 0.79 -2.78
CA HIS A 152 -4.93 1.12 -2.03
C HIS A 152 -3.85 1.73 -2.95
N GLU A 153 -3.60 1.13 -4.09
CA GLU A 153 -2.66 1.67 -5.08
C GLU A 153 -3.10 3.01 -5.66
N PHE A 154 -4.42 3.19 -5.85
CA PHE A 154 -4.97 4.48 -6.28
C PHE A 154 -4.76 5.57 -5.22
N VAL A 155 -4.84 5.24 -3.93
CA VAL A 155 -4.54 6.20 -2.86
C VAL A 155 -3.08 6.65 -2.92
N HIS A 156 -2.13 5.75 -3.14
CA HIS A 156 -0.71 6.14 -3.32
C HIS A 156 -0.53 7.11 -4.49
N LEU A 157 -1.19 6.83 -5.63
CA LEU A 157 -1.19 7.74 -6.78
C LEU A 157 -1.80 9.10 -6.42
N ALA A 158 -2.93 9.13 -5.73
CA ALA A 158 -3.59 10.37 -5.31
C ALA A 158 -2.73 11.18 -4.32
N VAL A 159 -2.06 10.52 -3.37
CA VAL A 159 -1.07 11.16 -2.47
C VAL A 159 0.10 11.75 -3.25
N TYR A 160 0.61 11.04 -4.27
CA TYR A 160 1.64 11.58 -5.16
C TYR A 160 1.20 12.90 -5.82
N TYR A 161 -0.04 12.97 -6.34
CA TYR A 161 -0.59 14.21 -6.89
C TYR A 161 -0.77 15.31 -5.84
N THR A 162 -1.16 14.95 -4.64
CA THR A 162 -1.27 15.88 -3.51
C THR A 162 0.06 16.54 -3.17
N ARG A 163 1.15 15.83 -3.41
CA ARG A 163 2.54 16.24 -3.09
C ARG A 163 3.37 16.60 -4.32
N ALA A 164 2.73 16.85 -5.47
CA ALA A 164 3.42 17.07 -6.74
C ALA A 164 4.55 18.11 -6.66
N ASP A 165 4.36 19.17 -5.87
CA ASP A 165 5.35 20.27 -5.70
C ASP A 165 6.48 19.91 -4.71
N LYS A 166 6.27 18.93 -3.83
CA LYS A 166 7.20 18.58 -2.73
C LYS A 166 7.88 17.24 -2.93
N GLY A 167 7.33 16.40 -3.83
CA GLY A 167 7.81 15.05 -4.04
C GLY A 167 7.49 14.09 -2.88
N MET A 168 8.00 12.88 -2.98
CA MET A 168 7.77 11.81 -1.99
C MET A 168 8.97 11.59 -1.06
N ALA A 169 10.06 12.32 -1.26
CA ALA A 169 11.23 12.20 -0.38
C ALA A 169 10.86 12.51 1.07
N GLY A 170 11.22 11.62 1.99
CA GLY A 170 10.89 11.74 3.42
C GLY A 170 9.42 11.51 3.77
N PHE A 171 8.58 11.07 2.82
CA PHE A 171 7.19 10.70 3.15
C PHE A 171 7.18 9.48 4.07
N SER A 172 6.54 9.62 5.22
CA SER A 172 6.55 8.61 6.26
C SER A 172 5.85 7.33 5.80
N LYS A 173 6.52 6.16 5.94
CA LYS A 173 5.97 4.86 5.54
C LYS A 173 4.66 4.56 6.26
N TRP A 174 4.62 4.74 7.59
CA TRP A 174 3.39 4.46 8.35
C TRP A 174 2.22 5.36 7.90
N LEU A 175 2.49 6.62 7.51
CA LEU A 175 1.44 7.52 7.02
C LEU A 175 0.98 7.12 5.61
N SER A 176 1.92 6.75 4.73
CA SER A 176 1.64 6.27 3.37
C SER A 176 0.76 5.03 3.39
N GLU A 177 1.24 3.98 4.04
CA GLU A 177 0.56 2.68 4.09
C GLU A 177 -0.73 2.75 4.92
N GLY A 178 -0.69 3.45 6.06
CA GLY A 178 -1.86 3.59 6.92
C GLY A 178 -3.00 4.33 6.24
N TYR A 179 -2.72 5.42 5.52
CA TYR A 179 -3.74 6.15 4.77
C TYR A 179 -4.27 5.35 3.58
N ALA A 180 -3.41 4.66 2.85
CA ALA A 180 -3.82 3.80 1.74
C ALA A 180 -4.71 2.64 2.24
N CYS A 181 -4.33 1.96 3.31
CA CYS A 181 -5.14 0.91 3.93
C CYS A 181 -6.48 1.43 4.46
N TYR A 182 -6.50 2.62 5.10
CA TYR A 182 -7.71 3.24 5.63
C TYR A 182 -8.71 3.56 4.51
N GLU A 183 -8.27 4.26 3.48
CA GLU A 183 -9.11 4.64 2.34
C GLU A 183 -9.56 3.43 1.50
N ALA A 184 -8.77 2.36 1.44
CA ALA A 184 -9.13 1.12 0.77
C ALA A 184 -10.09 0.24 1.59
N GLY A 185 -10.42 0.62 2.82
CA GLY A 185 -11.29 -0.18 3.70
C GLY A 185 -10.67 -1.52 4.12
N GLN A 186 -9.35 -1.57 4.23
CA GLN A 186 -8.64 -2.81 4.56
C GLN A 186 -8.65 -3.14 6.06
N ILE A 187 -9.15 -2.24 6.92
CA ILE A 187 -9.35 -2.56 8.34
C ILE A 187 -10.57 -3.48 8.50
N ASN A 188 -10.36 -4.62 9.07
CA ASN A 188 -11.40 -5.61 9.34
C ASN A 188 -11.18 -6.27 10.70
N GLU A 189 -12.13 -7.09 11.15
CA GLU A 189 -12.07 -7.78 12.45
C GLU A 189 -10.80 -8.64 12.61
N TYR A 190 -10.31 -9.25 11.54
CA TYR A 190 -9.08 -10.04 11.57
C TYR A 190 -7.85 -9.16 11.87
N ILE A 191 -7.73 -8.02 11.20
CA ILE A 191 -6.64 -7.06 11.46
C ILE A 191 -6.74 -6.52 12.87
N ARG A 192 -7.95 -6.15 13.36
CA ARG A 192 -8.15 -5.70 14.73
C ARG A 192 -7.70 -6.76 15.75
N LYS A 193 -8.12 -8.01 15.61
CA LYS A 193 -7.67 -9.13 16.46
C LYS A 193 -6.16 -9.39 16.38
N SER A 194 -5.55 -9.22 15.22
CA SER A 194 -4.09 -9.35 15.07
C SER A 194 -3.34 -8.26 15.85
N ILE A 195 -3.87 -7.03 15.84
CA ILE A 195 -3.33 -5.91 16.59
C ILE A 195 -3.49 -6.15 18.10
N GLU A 196 -4.66 -6.55 18.54
CA GLU A 196 -4.96 -6.91 19.93
C GLU A 196 -3.98 -7.98 20.47
N SER A 197 -3.81 -9.06 19.70
CA SER A 197 -2.84 -10.11 20.04
C SER A 197 -1.41 -9.56 20.15
N SER A 198 -1.02 -8.70 19.24
CA SER A 198 0.32 -8.09 19.26
C SER A 198 0.53 -7.16 20.46
N LEU A 199 -0.51 -6.46 20.89
CA LEU A 199 -0.46 -5.52 22.04
C LEU A 199 -0.48 -6.25 23.39
N SER A 200 -1.10 -7.43 23.48
CA SER A 200 -1.14 -8.22 24.72
C SER A 200 0.22 -8.83 25.05
N GLU A 201 1.06 -9.08 24.03
CA GLU A 201 2.34 -9.76 24.18
C GLU A 201 3.55 -8.82 24.22
N LYS A 202 3.46 -7.62 23.62
CA LYS A 202 4.60 -6.71 23.42
C LYS A 202 4.18 -5.24 23.45
N VAL A 203 5.16 -4.39 23.78
CA VAL A 203 5.03 -2.94 23.53
C VAL A 203 5.03 -2.73 22.01
N PRO A 204 4.04 -2.00 21.46
CA PRO A 204 3.99 -1.74 20.03
C PRO A 204 5.24 -0.95 19.57
N PRO A 205 5.69 -1.15 18.32
CA PRO A 205 6.78 -0.37 17.78
C PRO A 205 6.41 1.12 17.75
N THR A 206 7.39 1.96 17.99
CA THR A 206 7.23 3.42 17.87
C THR A 206 6.98 3.84 16.41
N TRP A 207 6.35 4.98 16.21
CA TRP A 207 6.16 5.52 14.84
C TRP A 207 7.50 5.72 14.12
N THR A 208 8.56 6.04 14.85
CA THR A 208 9.92 6.15 14.30
C THR A 208 10.47 4.78 13.87
N GLN A 209 10.17 3.71 14.61
CA GLN A 209 10.56 2.36 14.20
C GLN A 209 9.80 1.91 12.95
N LEU A 210 8.49 2.17 12.87
CA LEU A 210 7.70 1.93 11.67
C LEU A 210 8.23 2.68 10.45
N GLU A 211 8.66 3.94 10.64
CA GLU A 211 9.18 4.79 9.58
C GLU A 211 10.52 4.29 9.01
N ARG A 212 11.40 3.77 9.87
CA ARG A 212 12.75 3.32 9.51
C ARG A 212 12.84 1.86 9.10
N ALA A 213 11.78 1.08 9.31
CA ALA A 213 11.74 -0.33 9.00
C ALA A 213 11.92 -0.59 7.50
N SER A 214 12.71 -1.60 7.15
CA SER A 214 12.68 -2.20 5.81
C SER A 214 11.29 -2.78 5.52
N GLU A 215 10.99 -3.15 4.27
CA GLU A 215 9.70 -3.77 3.91
C GLU A 215 9.43 -5.05 4.73
N ILE A 216 10.46 -5.88 4.87
CA ILE A 216 10.37 -7.14 5.61
C ILE A 216 10.15 -6.89 7.11
N GLU A 217 10.91 -5.96 7.69
CA GLU A 217 10.74 -5.59 9.11
C GLU A 217 9.37 -4.97 9.38
N PHE A 218 8.90 -4.10 8.48
CA PHE A 218 7.58 -3.48 8.57
C PHE A 218 6.47 -4.52 8.58
N GLY A 219 6.51 -5.50 7.66
CA GLY A 219 5.58 -6.62 7.66
C GLY A 219 5.66 -7.45 8.94
N ASN A 220 6.88 -7.79 9.41
CA ASN A 220 7.09 -8.61 10.60
C ASN A 220 6.60 -7.97 11.91
N MET A 221 6.62 -6.65 12.01
CA MET A 221 6.10 -5.91 13.17
C MET A 221 4.62 -5.52 13.04
N ASN A 222 3.88 -6.13 12.10
CA ASN A 222 2.48 -5.78 11.79
C ASN A 222 2.31 -4.30 11.41
N GLY A 223 3.29 -3.76 10.69
CA GLY A 223 3.37 -2.34 10.36
C GLY A 223 2.15 -1.83 9.60
N TYR A 224 1.59 -2.58 8.66
CA TYR A 224 0.36 -2.22 7.93
C TYR A 224 -0.83 -2.09 8.90
N GLY A 225 -1.05 -3.11 9.75
CA GLY A 225 -2.12 -3.10 10.73
C GLY A 225 -1.97 -1.97 11.76
N LEU A 226 -0.77 -1.74 12.27
CA LEU A 226 -0.53 -0.64 13.20
C LEU A 226 -0.69 0.73 12.52
N SER A 227 -0.21 0.88 11.30
CA SER A 227 -0.29 2.15 10.55
C SER A 227 -1.72 2.56 10.26
N ILE A 228 -2.61 1.62 9.90
CA ILE A 228 -4.03 1.95 9.69
C ILE A 228 -4.68 2.42 10.99
N THR A 229 -4.34 1.85 12.16
CA THR A 229 -4.87 2.32 13.45
C THR A 229 -4.32 3.69 13.85
N ILE A 230 -3.07 4.02 13.49
CA ILE A 230 -2.53 5.38 13.69
C ILE A 230 -3.35 6.39 12.90
N VAL A 231 -3.60 6.09 11.62
CA VAL A 231 -4.40 6.96 10.74
C VAL A 231 -5.83 7.07 11.24
N GLU A 232 -6.48 5.96 11.61
CA GLU A 232 -7.81 5.94 12.19
C GLU A 232 -7.89 6.80 13.46
N PHE A 233 -6.96 6.62 14.40
CA PHE A 233 -6.84 7.44 15.61
C PHE A 233 -6.73 8.93 15.29
N LEU A 234 -5.86 9.31 14.34
CA LEU A 234 -5.67 10.70 13.95
C LEU A 234 -6.94 11.30 13.32
N ILE A 235 -7.67 10.52 12.52
CA ILE A 235 -8.93 10.96 11.91
C ILE A 235 -10.04 11.10 12.96
N VAL A 236 -10.23 10.08 13.79
CA VAL A 236 -11.29 10.07 14.82
C VAL A 236 -11.07 11.18 15.85
N ARG A 237 -9.83 11.38 16.27
CA ARG A 237 -9.52 12.34 17.34
C ARG A 237 -9.37 13.78 16.87
N TYR A 238 -8.85 13.98 15.66
CA TYR A 238 -8.45 15.31 15.17
C TYR A 238 -9.07 15.70 13.84
N GLY A 239 -9.74 14.78 13.16
CA GLY A 239 -10.42 14.98 11.89
C GLY A 239 -9.52 14.79 10.67
N ILE A 240 -10.14 14.38 9.56
CA ILE A 240 -9.48 14.08 8.27
C ILE A 240 -8.68 15.28 7.74
N ASN A 241 -9.17 16.53 7.97
CA ASN A 241 -8.51 17.73 7.47
C ASN A 241 -7.09 17.89 8.03
N LYS A 242 -6.87 17.58 9.33
CA LYS A 242 -5.54 17.62 9.94
C LYS A 242 -4.63 16.52 9.40
N LEU A 243 -5.15 15.34 9.12
CA LEU A 243 -4.40 14.28 8.48
C LEU A 243 -3.97 14.68 7.05
N VAL A 244 -4.87 15.29 6.28
CA VAL A 244 -4.55 15.80 4.94
C VAL A 244 -3.49 16.91 4.99
N LEU A 245 -3.54 17.80 5.98
CA LEU A 245 -2.47 18.76 6.21
C LEU A 245 -1.14 18.05 6.52
N LEU A 246 -1.14 17.01 7.33
CA LEU A 246 0.06 16.21 7.59
C LEU A 246 0.59 15.54 6.31
N ILE A 247 -0.27 15.02 5.46
CA ILE A 247 0.13 14.46 4.15
C ILE A 247 0.79 15.54 3.28
N LYS A 248 0.29 16.76 3.29
CA LYS A 248 0.82 17.88 2.51
C LYS A 248 2.12 18.46 3.09
N GLU A 249 2.19 18.57 4.43
CA GLU A 249 3.20 19.35 5.16
C GLU A 249 3.92 18.47 6.20
N LEU A 250 4.61 17.39 5.77
CA LEU A 250 5.23 16.39 6.62
C LEU A 250 6.07 16.87 7.81
N GLU A 251 6.61 18.08 7.71
CA GLU A 251 7.60 18.58 8.66
C GLU A 251 6.99 19.20 9.92
N ASN A 252 5.64 19.31 10.00
CA ASN A 252 4.97 20.13 11.02
C ASN A 252 3.93 19.39 11.85
N ILE A 253 4.19 18.15 12.27
CA ILE A 253 3.28 17.38 13.11
C ILE A 253 2.87 18.16 14.38
N GLU A 254 3.83 18.85 15.03
CA GLU A 254 3.55 19.65 16.22
C GLU A 254 2.70 20.88 15.91
N THR A 255 2.95 21.54 14.79
CA THR A 255 2.14 22.70 14.35
C THR A 255 0.72 22.29 14.01
N ILE A 256 0.54 21.14 13.34
CA ILE A 256 -0.78 20.66 12.91
C ILE A 256 -1.63 20.19 14.09
N TYR A 257 -1.02 19.43 15.00
CA TYR A 257 -1.75 18.79 16.10
C TYR A 257 -1.66 19.55 17.42
N GLY A 258 -0.71 20.46 17.59
CA GLY A 258 -0.40 21.14 18.85
C GLY A 258 0.27 20.23 19.89
N LEU A 259 0.83 19.10 19.46
CA LEU A 259 1.42 18.06 20.30
C LEU A 259 2.66 17.49 19.64
N SER A 260 3.65 17.11 20.43
CA SER A 260 4.82 16.39 19.94
C SER A 260 4.43 15.01 19.38
N LYS A 261 5.24 14.46 18.49
CA LYS A 261 5.09 13.10 17.95
C LYS A 261 4.96 12.07 19.10
N ASP A 262 5.79 12.19 20.12
CA ASP A 262 5.77 11.29 21.29
C ASP A 262 4.47 11.41 22.10
N ALA A 263 3.89 12.61 22.20
CA ALA A 263 2.61 12.82 22.89
C ALA A 263 1.45 12.21 22.11
N LEU A 264 1.46 12.34 20.78
CA LEU A 264 0.47 11.70 19.90
C LEU A 264 0.59 10.17 19.97
N GLU A 265 1.81 9.64 19.95
CA GLU A 265 2.06 8.20 20.06
C GLU A 265 1.53 7.63 21.38
N LYS A 266 1.74 8.33 22.51
CA LYS A 266 1.14 7.94 23.79
C LYS A 266 -0.38 7.93 23.76
N GLN A 267 -1.01 8.92 23.13
CA GLN A 267 -2.47 8.96 22.98
C GLN A 267 -2.98 7.84 22.07
N TRP A 268 -2.28 7.53 20.98
CA TRP A 268 -2.60 6.40 20.11
C TRP A 268 -2.54 5.06 20.87
N ILE A 269 -1.51 4.84 21.69
CA ILE A 269 -1.41 3.63 22.52
C ILE A 269 -2.57 3.53 23.51
N GLN A 270 -3.02 4.66 24.07
CA GLN A 270 -4.21 4.70 24.93
C GLN A 270 -5.49 4.39 24.14
N TYR A 271 -5.64 4.97 22.95
CA TYR A 271 -6.75 4.70 22.04
C TYR A 271 -6.88 3.21 21.72
N LEU A 272 -5.76 2.54 21.36
CA LEU A 272 -5.76 1.11 21.10
C LEU A 272 -6.20 0.26 22.29
N LYS A 273 -5.89 0.69 23.52
CA LYS A 273 -6.30 -0.02 24.74
C LYS A 273 -7.78 0.17 25.08
N HIS A 274 -8.37 1.31 24.74
CA HIS A 274 -9.77 1.61 25.03
C HIS A 274 -10.73 0.98 24.03
N GLU A 275 -10.38 0.89 22.77
CA GLU A 275 -11.21 0.19 21.77
C GLU A 275 -11.27 -1.33 21.95
N GLN A 276 -10.44 -1.88 22.82
CA GLN A 276 -10.50 -3.31 23.21
C GLN A 276 -11.56 -3.61 24.29
N ILE A 277 -12.24 -2.59 24.84
CA ILE A 277 -13.14 -2.72 25.99
C ILE A 277 -14.62 -2.53 25.57
N GLU A 278 -14.90 -2.06 24.39
CA GLU A 278 -16.25 -1.96 23.80
C GLU A 278 -16.52 -3.05 22.76
#